data_0eb7d599366775ff2c7b981a2c04e795
#
_entry.id   0eb7d599366775ff2c7b981a2c04e795
#
_cell.length_a   1.000
_cell.length_b   1.000
_cell.length_c   1.000
_cell.angle_alpha   90.00
_cell.angle_beta   90.00
_cell.angle_gamma   90.00
#
_symmetry.space_group_name_H-M   'P 1'
#
loop_
_entity.id
_entity.type
_entity.pdbx_description
1 polymer ?
#
loop_
_entity_poly.entity_id
_entity_poly.type
_entity_poly.pdbx_seq_one_letter_code
_entity_poly.pdbx_strand_id
1 'polypeptide(L)'
;MKNSIGLFFIIYVNLINAQISDFKDSNFTKADNIAKLNRNENLKNLPLLCYKLTHKLNTDVEKFRAIYTWVATNIKADAKTHNKVTRMREKFKNDSVSLSNWNTTYKKIVFKKLVKHKKTMCTGYAYLIKEMANIVNIESKIINGYGRTVSSNIDTLENINHSWNSVKLNNKWYLCDPTWSSGYIDENGIFITDYNTGYFLTDPVLFSKNHYPLQQKWLLNTTQTVSNFTEAPLVYGEIFKHKIVPLFPKRMNIITKKQQVVNFSLKSLKDNSSKKITLVYFSGDDLRQLKIYDLKKNNTLLCFKYKFKRKGNYDIHLKIDTNIIATYVVKVTD
;
A
#
# COMPACT_ATOMS: atom_id res chain seq x y z
N MET A 1 39.95 -45.30 -20.50
CA MET A 1 38.67 -44.83 -19.94
C MET A 1 38.91 -43.47 -19.30
N LYS A 2 38.46 -42.39 -19.94
CA LYS A 2 38.58 -40.99 -19.40
C LYS A 2 37.26 -40.66 -18.68
N ASN A 3 37.32 -40.52 -17.36
CA ASN A 3 36.20 -40.06 -16.56
C ASN A 3 36.11 -38.53 -16.66
N SER A 4 35.13 -38.01 -17.38
CA SER A 4 34.78 -36.59 -17.36
C SER A 4 33.90 -36.32 -16.15
N ILE A 5 34.43 -35.61 -15.14
CA ILE A 5 33.67 -35.08 -14.02
C ILE A 5 33.00 -33.80 -14.51
N GLY A 6 31.69 -33.86 -14.76
CA GLY A 6 30.86 -32.71 -15.07
C GLY A 6 30.65 -31.88 -13.79
N LEU A 7 31.22 -30.67 -13.76
CA LEU A 7 31.01 -29.70 -12.69
C LEU A 7 29.63 -29.05 -12.89
N PHE A 8 28.63 -29.47 -12.12
CA PHE A 8 27.32 -28.80 -12.06
C PHE A 8 27.44 -27.51 -11.26
N PHE A 9 27.48 -26.36 -11.93
CA PHE A 9 27.29 -25.06 -11.29
C PHE A 9 25.81 -24.90 -10.91
N ILE A 10 25.48 -25.11 -9.64
CA ILE A 10 24.18 -24.72 -9.10
C ILE A 10 24.19 -23.20 -8.94
N ILE A 11 23.59 -22.48 -9.91
CA ILE A 11 23.33 -21.05 -9.79
C ILE A 11 22.21 -20.89 -8.75
N TYR A 12 22.57 -20.54 -7.52
CA TYR A 12 21.62 -20.07 -6.52
C TYR A 12 21.07 -18.70 -6.99
N VAL A 13 19.93 -18.71 -7.67
CA VAL A 13 19.17 -17.48 -7.91
C VAL A 13 18.56 -17.07 -6.57
N ASN A 14 19.29 -16.26 -5.81
CA ASN A 14 18.71 -15.56 -4.69
C ASN A 14 17.62 -14.63 -5.25
N LEU A 15 16.36 -15.00 -5.09
CA LEU A 15 15.20 -14.10 -5.31
C LEU A 15 15.27 -12.99 -4.25
N ILE A 16 16.04 -11.96 -4.55
CA ILE A 16 16.24 -10.80 -3.65
C ILE A 16 14.97 -9.95 -3.74
N ASN A 17 14.06 -10.13 -2.80
CA ASN A 17 12.88 -9.27 -2.67
C ASN A 17 13.31 -7.83 -2.31
N ALA A 18 12.85 -6.87 -3.08
CA ALA A 18 13.09 -5.45 -2.82
C ALA A 18 12.18 -4.95 -1.70
N GLN A 19 12.73 -4.63 -0.54
CA GLN A 19 11.97 -4.20 0.63
C GLN A 19 12.80 -3.30 1.55
N ILE A 20 12.12 -2.60 2.46
CA ILE A 20 12.77 -1.69 3.42
C ILE A 20 13.84 -2.38 4.28
N SER A 21 13.77 -3.70 4.48
CA SER A 21 14.80 -4.46 5.20
C SER A 21 16.17 -4.43 4.54
N ASP A 22 16.26 -4.10 3.24
CA ASP A 22 17.53 -3.88 2.55
C ASP A 22 18.29 -2.67 3.13
N PHE A 23 17.58 -1.79 3.84
CA PHE A 23 18.08 -0.57 4.48
C PHE A 23 17.91 -0.62 6.01
N LYS A 24 17.95 -1.82 6.61
CA LYS A 24 17.77 -2.02 8.07
C LYS A 24 18.78 -1.23 8.91
N ASP A 25 19.99 -1.01 8.37
CA ASP A 25 21.06 -0.29 9.03
C ASP A 25 20.99 1.23 8.77
N SER A 26 20.02 1.70 7.97
CA SER A 26 19.83 3.14 7.70
C SER A 26 18.99 3.78 8.81
N ASN A 27 19.50 4.84 9.41
CA ASN A 27 18.76 5.64 10.39
C ASN A 27 18.06 6.81 9.69
N PHE A 28 16.75 6.71 9.51
CA PHE A 28 15.96 7.74 8.85
C PHE A 28 15.60 8.95 9.71
N THR A 29 15.98 8.99 11.00
CA THR A 29 15.64 10.09 11.92
C THR A 29 16.10 11.44 11.40
N LYS A 30 17.32 11.52 10.85
CA LYS A 30 17.85 12.75 10.25
C LYS A 30 17.04 13.21 9.05
N ALA A 31 16.67 12.29 8.15
CA ALA A 31 15.86 12.57 6.96
C ALA A 31 14.45 13.05 7.34
N ASP A 32 13.80 12.36 8.29
CA ASP A 32 12.46 12.73 8.78
C ASP A 32 12.47 14.08 9.50
N ASN A 33 13.51 14.40 10.28
CA ASN A 33 13.67 15.71 10.92
C ASN A 33 13.87 16.83 9.90
N ILE A 34 14.68 16.62 8.85
CA ILE A 34 14.87 17.59 7.77
C ILE A 34 13.52 17.85 7.06
N ALA A 35 12.75 16.81 6.76
CA ALA A 35 11.42 16.97 6.17
C ALA A 35 10.51 17.80 7.08
N LYS A 36 10.50 17.54 8.39
CA LYS A 36 9.71 18.29 9.38
C LYS A 36 10.13 19.77 9.49
N LEU A 37 11.43 20.06 9.49
CA LEU A 37 11.96 21.43 9.54
C LEU A 37 11.53 22.25 8.31
N ASN A 38 11.41 21.59 7.15
CA ASN A 38 11.02 22.24 5.90
C ASN A 38 9.50 22.18 5.60
N ARG A 39 8.63 21.89 6.60
CA ARG A 39 7.18 21.72 6.41
C ARG A 39 6.47 22.94 5.80
N ASN A 40 7.00 24.15 6.03
CA ASN A 40 6.40 25.38 5.54
C ASN A 40 6.83 25.75 4.11
N GLU A 41 7.81 25.05 3.53
CA GLU A 41 8.28 25.32 2.18
C GLU A 41 7.17 25.14 1.14
N ASN A 42 7.29 25.90 0.03
CA ASN A 42 6.31 25.88 -1.07
C ASN A 42 6.85 25.11 -2.29
N LEU A 43 5.97 24.86 -3.25
CA LEU A 43 6.28 24.13 -4.48
C LEU A 43 6.70 25.01 -5.67
N LYS A 44 6.91 26.32 -5.46
CA LYS A 44 7.24 27.25 -6.55
C LYS A 44 8.65 27.03 -7.12
N ASN A 45 9.57 26.57 -6.27
CA ASN A 45 10.95 26.27 -6.65
C ASN A 45 11.31 24.86 -6.15
N LEU A 46 10.98 23.83 -6.94
CA LEU A 46 11.27 22.44 -6.60
C LEU A 46 12.78 22.14 -6.44
N PRO A 47 13.68 22.64 -7.31
CA PRO A 47 15.13 22.44 -7.11
C PRO A 47 15.63 22.94 -5.75
N LEU A 48 15.22 24.13 -5.34
CA LEU A 48 15.58 24.68 -4.04
C LEU A 48 15.02 23.86 -2.88
N LEU A 49 13.77 23.40 -2.99
CA LEU A 49 13.15 22.52 -1.99
C LEU A 49 13.91 21.19 -1.89
N CYS A 50 14.21 20.56 -3.02
CA CYS A 50 14.99 19.32 -3.07
C CYS A 50 16.37 19.50 -2.43
N TYR A 51 17.07 20.59 -2.75
CA TYR A 51 18.35 20.92 -2.10
C TYR A 51 18.22 21.03 -0.58
N LYS A 52 17.23 21.80 -0.07
CA LYS A 52 16.97 21.93 1.38
C LYS A 52 16.70 20.57 2.05
N LEU A 53 16.00 19.66 1.36
CA LEU A 53 15.65 18.34 1.87
C LEU A 53 16.82 17.35 1.85
N THR A 54 17.82 17.53 0.98
CA THR A 54 18.78 16.45 0.68
C THR A 54 20.25 16.77 0.87
N HIS A 55 20.66 18.06 0.85
CA HIS A 55 22.09 18.44 0.84
C HIS A 55 22.88 17.99 2.08
N LYS A 56 22.20 17.69 3.20
CA LYS A 56 22.83 17.18 4.45
C LYS A 56 22.75 15.67 4.60
N LEU A 57 22.28 14.95 3.58
CA LEU A 57 22.09 13.50 3.59
C LEU A 57 23.08 12.84 2.63
N ASN A 58 23.64 11.71 3.05
CA ASN A 58 24.74 11.08 2.34
C ASN A 58 24.27 10.04 1.31
N THR A 59 23.25 9.24 1.67
CA THR A 59 22.79 8.13 0.84
C THR A 59 21.53 8.47 0.06
N ASP A 60 21.33 7.83 -1.08
CA ASP A 60 20.13 8.05 -1.90
C ASP A 60 18.85 7.62 -1.21
N VAL A 61 18.90 6.58 -0.38
CA VAL A 61 17.74 6.16 0.40
C VAL A 61 17.35 7.20 1.46
N GLU A 62 18.31 7.86 2.11
CA GLU A 62 18.02 8.95 3.05
C GLU A 62 17.47 10.18 2.33
N LYS A 63 18.07 10.58 1.19
CA LYS A 63 17.56 11.68 0.35
C LYS A 63 16.12 11.39 -0.10
N PHE A 64 15.88 10.18 -0.59
CA PHE A 64 14.53 9.76 -0.98
C PHE A 64 13.57 9.74 0.20
N ARG A 65 14.02 9.29 1.39
CA ARG A 65 13.21 9.32 2.62
C ARG A 65 12.77 10.73 2.98
N ALA A 66 13.67 11.72 2.93
CA ALA A 66 13.34 13.11 3.23
C ALA A 66 12.31 13.68 2.25
N ILE A 67 12.49 13.44 0.94
CA ILE A 67 11.53 13.82 -0.10
C ILE A 67 10.18 13.16 0.14
N TYR A 68 10.15 11.85 0.33
CA TYR A 68 8.94 11.07 0.53
C TYR A 68 8.15 11.53 1.76
N THR A 69 8.84 11.67 2.90
CA THR A 69 8.23 12.15 4.14
C THR A 69 7.67 13.55 3.97
N TRP A 70 8.43 14.44 3.30
CA TRP A 70 7.95 15.81 3.05
C TRP A 70 6.68 15.81 2.19
N VAL A 71 6.66 15.07 1.09
CA VAL A 71 5.48 14.97 0.21
C VAL A 71 4.28 14.39 0.97
N ALA A 72 4.46 13.25 1.65
CA ALA A 72 3.38 12.57 2.35
C ALA A 72 2.79 13.40 3.53
N THR A 73 3.60 14.26 4.17
CA THR A 73 3.16 15.03 5.34
C THR A 73 2.73 16.47 5.02
N ASN A 74 3.05 16.99 3.82
CA ASN A 74 2.76 18.39 3.46
C ASN A 74 1.71 18.54 2.35
N ILE A 75 1.46 17.49 1.58
CA ILE A 75 0.44 17.50 0.54
C ILE A 75 -0.84 16.83 1.10
N LYS A 76 -2.00 17.40 0.78
CA LYS A 76 -3.30 16.89 1.21
C LYS A 76 -4.05 16.26 0.04
N ALA A 77 -4.73 15.15 0.28
CA ALA A 77 -5.60 14.57 -0.72
C ALA A 77 -6.83 15.46 -1.00
N ASP A 78 -7.22 15.51 -2.26
CA ASP A 78 -8.32 16.34 -2.75
C ASP A 78 -9.46 15.47 -3.29
N ALA A 79 -10.37 15.10 -2.41
CA ALA A 79 -11.54 14.29 -2.74
C ALA A 79 -12.37 14.90 -3.88
N LYS A 80 -12.57 16.23 -3.89
CA LYS A 80 -13.34 16.91 -4.94
C LYS A 80 -12.69 16.74 -6.32
N THR A 81 -11.37 16.87 -6.40
CA THR A 81 -10.62 16.66 -7.64
C THR A 81 -10.66 15.19 -8.04
N HIS A 82 -10.49 14.26 -7.09
CA HIS A 82 -10.59 12.81 -7.34
C HIS A 82 -11.97 12.44 -7.91
N ASN A 83 -13.05 12.81 -7.24
CA ASN A 83 -14.43 12.51 -7.66
C ASN A 83 -14.74 13.11 -9.06
N LYS A 84 -14.25 14.31 -9.36
CA LYS A 84 -14.40 14.91 -10.69
C LYS A 84 -13.68 14.09 -11.76
N VAL A 85 -12.44 13.67 -11.51
CA VAL A 85 -11.68 12.85 -12.46
C VAL A 85 -12.34 11.49 -12.67
N THR A 86 -12.80 10.82 -11.61
CA THR A 86 -13.52 9.54 -11.68
C THR A 86 -14.78 9.67 -12.53
N ARG A 87 -15.60 10.69 -12.28
CA ARG A 87 -16.82 10.96 -13.07
C ARG A 87 -16.52 11.22 -14.56
N MET A 88 -15.44 11.94 -14.87
CA MET A 88 -15.09 12.22 -16.26
C MET A 88 -14.50 10.99 -16.96
N ARG A 89 -13.77 10.13 -16.27
CA ARG A 89 -13.32 8.83 -16.79
C ARG A 89 -14.51 7.95 -17.15
N GLU A 90 -15.51 7.85 -16.26
CA GLU A 90 -16.73 7.09 -16.53
C GLU A 90 -17.52 7.69 -17.70
N LYS A 91 -17.69 9.03 -17.74
CA LYS A 91 -18.38 9.72 -18.84
C LYS A 91 -17.74 9.43 -20.21
N PHE A 92 -16.43 9.38 -20.28
CA PHE A 92 -15.67 9.20 -21.51
C PHE A 92 -15.04 7.81 -21.65
N LYS A 93 -15.56 6.79 -20.96
CA LYS A 93 -14.96 5.45 -20.96
C LYS A 93 -14.82 4.83 -22.35
N ASN A 94 -15.74 5.18 -23.27
CA ASN A 94 -15.75 4.73 -24.67
C ASN A 94 -15.25 5.81 -25.65
N ASP A 95 -14.75 6.95 -25.17
CA ASP A 95 -14.24 8.06 -25.97
C ASP A 95 -12.89 8.55 -25.44
N SER A 96 -11.85 7.86 -25.85
CA SER A 96 -10.46 8.14 -25.43
C SER A 96 -9.96 9.51 -25.88
N VAL A 97 -10.45 10.03 -27.02
CA VAL A 97 -10.06 11.33 -27.55
C VAL A 97 -10.60 12.45 -26.68
N SER A 98 -11.90 12.43 -26.37
CA SER A 98 -12.53 13.41 -25.46
C SER A 98 -11.92 13.34 -24.07
N LEU A 99 -11.62 12.14 -23.55
CA LEU A 99 -10.95 11.97 -22.27
C LEU A 99 -9.55 12.61 -22.28
N SER A 100 -8.78 12.39 -23.35
CA SER A 100 -7.43 12.95 -23.50
C SER A 100 -7.46 14.48 -23.56
N ASN A 101 -8.37 15.06 -24.35
CA ASN A 101 -8.54 16.50 -24.49
C ASN A 101 -8.95 17.15 -23.14
N TRP A 102 -9.91 16.54 -22.45
CA TRP A 102 -10.31 16.99 -21.14
C TRP A 102 -9.16 16.91 -20.13
N ASN A 103 -8.42 15.79 -20.08
CA ASN A 103 -7.27 15.61 -19.20
C ASN A 103 -6.20 16.69 -19.45
N THR A 104 -5.89 16.99 -20.69
CA THR A 104 -4.89 18.01 -21.06
C THR A 104 -5.25 19.40 -20.53
N THR A 105 -6.54 19.76 -20.61
CA THR A 105 -7.04 21.04 -20.09
C THR A 105 -7.10 21.03 -18.56
N TYR A 106 -7.66 19.96 -17.97
CA TYR A 106 -7.88 19.89 -16.54
C TYR A 106 -6.58 19.73 -15.74
N LYS A 107 -5.56 19.10 -16.32
CA LYS A 107 -4.21 18.97 -15.73
C LYS A 107 -3.65 20.32 -15.29
N LYS A 108 -3.82 21.37 -16.08
CA LYS A 108 -3.35 22.74 -15.74
C LYS A 108 -3.99 23.26 -14.46
N ILE A 109 -5.30 23.00 -14.28
CA ILE A 109 -6.06 23.40 -13.09
C ILE A 109 -5.55 22.63 -11.86
N VAL A 110 -5.36 21.31 -11.98
CA VAL A 110 -4.87 20.46 -10.89
C VAL A 110 -3.46 20.88 -10.44
N PHE A 111 -2.56 21.16 -11.40
CA PHE A 111 -1.21 21.63 -11.07
C PHE A 111 -1.21 23.01 -10.40
N LYS A 112 -2.01 23.96 -10.90
CA LYS A 112 -2.14 25.27 -10.26
C LYS A 112 -2.63 25.13 -8.80
N LYS A 113 -3.60 24.22 -8.58
CA LYS A 113 -4.13 23.92 -7.24
C LYS A 113 -3.06 23.28 -6.33
N LEU A 114 -2.29 22.34 -6.86
CA LEU A 114 -1.19 21.71 -6.14
C LEU A 114 -0.15 22.73 -5.69
N VAL A 115 0.33 23.57 -6.59
CA VAL A 115 1.35 24.59 -6.27
C VAL A 115 0.83 25.62 -5.25
N LYS A 116 -0.43 26.07 -5.42
CA LYS A 116 -1.00 27.13 -4.58
C LYS A 116 -1.48 26.63 -3.21
N HIS A 117 -2.08 25.43 -3.16
CA HIS A 117 -2.80 24.95 -1.98
C HIS A 117 -2.25 23.66 -1.38
N LYS A 118 -1.19 23.08 -1.98
CA LYS A 118 -0.64 21.77 -1.59
C LYS A 118 -1.73 20.68 -1.51
N LYS A 119 -2.68 20.71 -2.47
CA LYS A 119 -3.78 19.73 -2.56
C LYS A 119 -3.80 19.09 -3.94
N THR A 120 -3.91 17.75 -3.97
CA THR A 120 -3.97 17.00 -5.22
C THR A 120 -4.57 15.61 -5.02
N MET A 121 -4.68 14.85 -6.09
CA MET A 121 -5.04 13.42 -6.09
C MET A 121 -3.78 12.54 -6.26
N CYS A 122 -3.94 11.22 -6.24
CA CYS A 122 -2.84 10.23 -6.32
C CYS A 122 -1.83 10.52 -7.44
N THR A 123 -2.29 10.89 -8.65
CA THR A 123 -1.42 11.23 -9.78
C THR A 123 -0.50 12.43 -9.48
N GLY A 124 -0.98 13.43 -8.74
CA GLY A 124 -0.17 14.59 -8.37
C GLY A 124 0.87 14.25 -7.30
N TYR A 125 0.55 13.39 -6.34
CA TYR A 125 1.53 12.84 -5.39
C TYR A 125 2.63 12.07 -6.12
N ALA A 126 2.22 11.14 -6.99
CA ALA A 126 3.16 10.33 -7.76
C ALA A 126 4.05 11.18 -8.68
N TYR A 127 3.49 12.25 -9.26
CA TYR A 127 4.25 13.21 -10.05
C TYR A 127 5.30 13.95 -9.20
N LEU A 128 4.93 14.47 -8.02
CA LEU A 128 5.87 15.17 -7.13
C LEU A 128 7.04 14.26 -6.72
N ILE A 129 6.75 13.03 -6.30
CA ILE A 129 7.81 12.06 -5.96
C ILE A 129 8.74 11.84 -7.15
N LYS A 130 8.20 11.63 -8.36
CA LYS A 130 9.02 11.41 -9.55
C LYS A 130 9.90 12.61 -9.85
N GLU A 131 9.35 13.82 -9.89
CA GLU A 131 10.10 15.03 -10.24
C GLU A 131 11.16 15.37 -9.19
N MET A 132 10.80 15.30 -7.89
CA MET A 132 11.73 15.61 -6.81
C MET A 132 12.87 14.57 -6.70
N ALA A 133 12.57 13.29 -6.93
CA ALA A 133 13.59 12.23 -7.00
C ALA A 133 14.54 12.46 -8.17
N ASN A 134 14.00 12.77 -9.38
CA ASN A 134 14.83 13.04 -10.56
C ASN A 134 15.76 14.26 -10.38
N ILE A 135 15.29 15.33 -9.70
CA ILE A 135 16.11 16.52 -9.40
C ILE A 135 17.36 16.15 -8.60
N VAL A 136 17.31 15.11 -7.78
CA VAL A 136 18.45 14.62 -6.97
C VAL A 136 19.10 13.36 -7.54
N ASN A 137 18.89 13.10 -8.85
CA ASN A 137 19.45 11.98 -9.62
C ASN A 137 19.02 10.59 -9.13
N ILE A 138 17.82 10.48 -8.55
CA ILE A 138 17.21 9.20 -8.15
C ILE A 138 16.13 8.85 -9.18
N GLU A 139 16.29 7.72 -9.89
CA GLU A 139 15.32 7.30 -10.90
C GLU A 139 14.00 6.87 -10.25
N SER A 140 12.88 7.47 -10.68
CA SER A 140 11.53 7.11 -10.21
C SER A 140 10.54 7.03 -11.38
N LYS A 141 9.61 6.08 -11.30
CA LYS A 141 8.53 5.87 -12.28
C LYS A 141 7.17 6.03 -11.62
N ILE A 142 6.22 6.62 -12.34
CA ILE A 142 4.81 6.61 -11.97
C ILE A 142 4.20 5.30 -12.46
N ILE A 143 3.51 4.60 -11.57
CA ILE A 143 2.80 3.36 -11.89
C ILE A 143 1.31 3.66 -11.78
N ASN A 144 0.56 3.29 -12.82
CA ASN A 144 -0.89 3.34 -12.82
C ASN A 144 -1.46 1.94 -12.64
N GLY A 145 -2.59 1.86 -11.96
CA GLY A 145 -3.24 0.57 -11.72
C GLY A 145 -4.49 0.70 -10.87
N TYR A 146 -4.77 -0.39 -10.18
CA TYR A 146 -5.95 -0.58 -9.38
C TYR A 146 -5.58 -0.55 -7.90
N GLY A 147 -6.15 0.41 -7.18
CA GLY A 147 -6.17 0.45 -5.73
C GLY A 147 -7.46 -0.23 -5.24
N ARG A 148 -7.34 -1.20 -4.35
CA ARG A 148 -8.48 -1.92 -3.78
C ARG A 148 -8.88 -1.32 -2.44
N THR A 149 -10.16 -0.94 -2.35
CA THR A 149 -10.77 -0.35 -1.14
C THR A 149 -12.12 -1.01 -0.86
N VAL A 150 -12.81 -0.61 0.18
CA VAL A 150 -14.18 -1.07 0.51
C VAL A 150 -15.20 -0.82 -0.60
N SER A 151 -14.92 0.12 -1.50
CA SER A 151 -15.85 0.57 -2.55
C SER A 151 -15.32 0.40 -3.97
N SER A 152 -14.17 -0.25 -4.16
CA SER A 152 -13.58 -0.38 -5.51
C SER A 152 -12.71 -1.62 -5.67
N ASN A 153 -12.79 -2.23 -6.85
CA ASN A 153 -12.01 -3.39 -7.27
C ASN A 153 -12.19 -4.61 -6.34
N ILE A 154 -13.43 -4.82 -5.88
CA ILE A 154 -13.87 -6.01 -5.16
C ILE A 154 -14.50 -6.96 -6.18
N ASP A 155 -14.11 -8.24 -6.13
CA ASP A 155 -14.53 -9.33 -7.02
C ASP A 155 -14.09 -9.16 -8.50
N THR A 156 -14.05 -7.94 -9.03
CA THR A 156 -13.60 -7.63 -10.40
C THR A 156 -12.69 -6.41 -10.44
N LEU A 157 -11.87 -6.31 -11.49
CA LEU A 157 -11.19 -5.05 -11.81
C LEU A 157 -12.12 -4.16 -12.64
N GLU A 158 -12.55 -3.05 -12.06
CA GLU A 158 -13.46 -2.11 -12.72
C GLU A 158 -12.68 -1.06 -13.52
N ASN A 159 -12.22 -0.03 -12.82
CA ASN A 159 -11.54 1.10 -13.44
C ASN A 159 -10.17 1.34 -12.81
N ILE A 160 -9.20 1.77 -13.62
CA ILE A 160 -7.93 2.27 -13.13
C ILE A 160 -8.23 3.48 -12.25
N ASN A 161 -7.97 3.35 -10.95
CA ASN A 161 -8.37 4.34 -9.95
C ASN A 161 -7.20 4.93 -9.15
N HIS A 162 -5.98 4.39 -9.32
CA HIS A 162 -4.86 4.76 -8.47
C HIS A 162 -3.54 4.91 -9.23
N SER A 163 -2.64 5.73 -8.66
CA SER A 163 -1.27 5.93 -9.15
C SER A 163 -0.32 6.01 -7.96
N TRP A 164 0.83 5.35 -8.07
CA TRP A 164 1.89 5.31 -7.07
C TRP A 164 3.27 5.38 -7.72
N ASN A 165 4.35 5.09 -6.97
CA ASN A 165 5.70 5.14 -7.52
C ASN A 165 6.46 3.83 -7.34
N SER A 166 7.37 3.59 -8.27
CA SER A 166 8.56 2.79 -8.03
C SER A 166 9.79 3.71 -8.08
N VAL A 167 10.74 3.46 -7.18
CA VAL A 167 12.01 4.19 -7.09
C VAL A 167 13.16 3.22 -7.20
N LYS A 168 14.22 3.60 -7.90
CA LYS A 168 15.43 2.77 -8.06
C LYS A 168 16.50 3.24 -7.08
N LEU A 169 16.86 2.35 -6.14
CA LEU A 169 17.90 2.58 -5.15
C LEU A 169 18.86 1.39 -5.18
N ASN A 170 20.17 1.64 -5.16
CA ASN A 170 21.18 0.58 -5.24
C ASN A 170 20.92 -0.41 -6.38
N ASN A 171 20.59 0.10 -7.58
CA ASN A 171 20.23 -0.68 -8.78
C ASN A 171 19.01 -1.60 -8.65
N LYS A 172 18.17 -1.44 -7.64
CA LYS A 172 16.98 -2.25 -7.37
C LYS A 172 15.75 -1.38 -7.28
N TRP A 173 14.59 -1.86 -7.81
CA TRP A 173 13.33 -1.14 -7.76
C TRP A 173 12.57 -1.43 -6.46
N TYR A 174 11.99 -0.38 -5.87
CA TYR A 174 11.19 -0.42 -4.65
C TYR A 174 9.86 0.27 -4.86
N LEU A 175 8.79 -0.23 -4.25
CA LEU A 175 7.44 0.32 -4.34
C LEU A 175 7.16 1.27 -3.18
N CYS A 176 6.47 2.37 -3.47
CA CYS A 176 5.98 3.29 -2.45
C CYS A 176 4.71 4.02 -2.89
N ASP A 177 3.86 4.38 -1.93
CA ASP A 177 2.65 5.17 -2.16
C ASP A 177 2.57 6.37 -1.22
N PRO A 178 2.94 7.57 -1.68
CA PRO A 178 2.87 8.77 -0.87
C PRO A 178 1.43 9.21 -0.58
N THR A 179 0.46 8.82 -1.42
CA THR A 179 -0.96 9.20 -1.25
C THR A 179 -1.56 8.50 -0.05
N TRP A 180 -1.49 7.17 -0.02
CA TRP A 180 -2.01 6.39 1.10
C TRP A 180 -1.14 6.48 2.36
N SER A 181 0.11 6.93 2.18
CA SER A 181 0.97 7.30 3.30
C SER A 181 0.54 8.59 3.99
N SER A 182 -0.09 9.52 3.26
CA SER A 182 -0.43 10.86 3.80
C SER A 182 -1.64 10.86 4.74
N GLY A 183 -2.53 9.88 4.61
CA GLY A 183 -3.77 9.79 5.36
C GLY A 183 -4.90 9.19 4.52
N TYR A 184 -6.13 9.51 4.88
CA TYR A 184 -7.33 8.99 4.22
C TYR A 184 -8.43 10.05 4.09
N ILE A 185 -9.43 9.77 3.29
CA ILE A 185 -10.64 10.59 3.18
C ILE A 185 -11.73 9.89 3.97
N ASP A 186 -12.34 10.61 4.91
CA ASP A 186 -13.43 10.10 5.74
C ASP A 186 -14.77 10.00 4.96
N GLU A 187 -15.81 9.54 5.61
CA GLU A 187 -17.17 9.39 5.06
C GLU A 187 -17.78 10.74 4.63
N ASN A 188 -17.35 11.86 5.22
CA ASN A 188 -17.79 13.21 4.87
C ASN A 188 -16.99 13.81 3.70
N GLY A 189 -16.04 13.07 3.13
CA GLY A 189 -15.16 13.54 2.06
C GLY A 189 -14.06 14.49 2.55
N ILE A 190 -13.77 14.51 3.86
CA ILE A 190 -12.74 15.33 4.48
C ILE A 190 -11.43 14.53 4.55
N PHE A 191 -10.33 15.17 4.16
CA PHE A 191 -9.01 14.54 4.28
C PHE A 191 -8.52 14.58 5.74
N ILE A 192 -8.27 13.40 6.29
CA ILE A 192 -7.69 13.20 7.61
C ILE A 192 -6.21 12.85 7.44
N THR A 193 -5.34 13.67 8.03
CA THR A 193 -3.90 13.42 8.04
C THR A 193 -3.58 12.29 9.01
N ASP A 194 -3.05 11.19 8.50
CA ASP A 194 -2.60 10.03 9.28
C ASP A 194 -1.37 9.40 8.61
N TYR A 195 -0.19 9.96 8.92
CA TYR A 195 1.04 9.55 8.25
C TYR A 195 1.39 8.09 8.54
N ASN A 196 1.37 7.29 7.49
CA ASN A 196 1.67 5.86 7.51
C ASN A 196 2.98 5.54 6.80
N THR A 197 4.04 5.30 7.57
CA THR A 197 5.36 4.96 7.02
C THR A 197 5.42 3.58 6.36
N GLY A 198 4.39 2.74 6.56
CA GLY A 198 4.34 1.38 6.02
C GLY A 198 4.30 1.31 4.51
N TYR A 199 3.88 2.38 3.82
CA TYR A 199 3.90 2.50 2.37
C TYR A 199 5.24 2.98 1.78
N PHE A 200 6.24 3.23 2.61
CA PHE A 200 7.59 3.58 2.17
C PHE A 200 8.42 2.32 1.91
N LEU A 201 8.87 2.11 0.67
CA LEU A 201 9.66 0.95 0.24
C LEU A 201 9.07 -0.39 0.72
N THR A 202 7.77 -0.54 0.54
CA THR A 202 6.99 -1.66 1.05
C THR A 202 7.39 -2.97 0.39
N ASP A 203 7.38 -4.06 1.16
CA ASP A 203 7.51 -5.42 0.63
C ASP A 203 6.48 -5.66 -0.49
N PRO A 204 6.91 -6.14 -1.68
CA PRO A 204 6.02 -6.31 -2.84
C PRO A 204 4.83 -7.24 -2.57
N VAL A 205 5.00 -8.29 -1.75
CA VAL A 205 3.91 -9.21 -1.40
C VAL A 205 2.85 -8.50 -0.57
N LEU A 206 3.27 -7.64 0.38
CA LEU A 206 2.35 -6.84 1.16
C LEU A 206 1.69 -5.75 0.29
N PHE A 207 2.48 -5.07 -0.55
CA PHE A 207 2.00 -4.01 -1.44
C PHE A 207 0.93 -4.50 -2.40
N SER A 208 1.11 -5.71 -2.96
CA SER A 208 0.17 -6.35 -3.87
C SER A 208 -1.19 -6.74 -3.23
N LYS A 209 -1.36 -6.61 -1.90
CA LYS A 209 -2.64 -6.90 -1.25
C LYS A 209 -3.71 -5.85 -1.54
N ASN A 210 -3.32 -4.61 -1.84
CA ASN A 210 -4.26 -3.54 -2.20
C ASN A 210 -3.83 -2.70 -3.41
N HIS A 211 -2.72 -3.07 -4.10
CA HIS A 211 -2.27 -2.44 -5.34
C HIS A 211 -2.05 -3.48 -6.43
N TYR A 212 -2.67 -3.28 -7.59
CA TYR A 212 -2.45 -4.13 -8.77
C TYR A 212 -2.08 -3.26 -9.98
N PRO A 213 -0.85 -3.35 -10.50
CA PRO A 213 -0.38 -2.47 -11.58
C PRO A 213 -0.93 -2.90 -12.94
N LEU A 214 -1.12 -1.95 -13.86
CA LEU A 214 -1.44 -2.24 -15.27
C LEU A 214 -0.34 -3.07 -15.96
N GLN A 215 0.91 -2.80 -15.65
CA GLN A 215 2.05 -3.52 -16.19
C GLN A 215 2.60 -4.47 -15.14
N GLN A 216 2.47 -5.76 -15.37
CA GLN A 216 2.85 -6.82 -14.40
C GLN A 216 4.30 -6.76 -13.93
N LYS A 217 5.22 -6.18 -14.72
CA LYS A 217 6.62 -5.98 -14.29
C LYS A 217 6.73 -5.19 -12.96
N TRP A 218 5.73 -4.36 -12.64
CA TRP A 218 5.68 -3.59 -11.42
C TRP A 218 5.08 -4.34 -10.22
N LEU A 219 4.71 -5.61 -10.40
CA LEU A 219 4.51 -6.52 -9.28
C LEU A 219 5.85 -6.91 -8.64
N LEU A 220 6.95 -6.59 -9.31
CA LEU A 220 8.32 -6.99 -8.96
C LEU A 220 8.40 -8.53 -8.81
N ASN A 221 8.77 -9.04 -7.67
CA ASN A 221 8.98 -10.47 -7.44
C ASN A 221 7.72 -11.18 -6.89
N THR A 222 6.51 -10.67 -7.18
CA THR A 222 5.26 -11.33 -6.78
C THR A 222 4.53 -11.91 -7.97
N THR A 223 3.84 -13.03 -7.75
CA THR A 223 3.00 -13.71 -8.75
C THR A 223 1.51 -13.45 -8.50
N GLN A 224 1.15 -12.19 -8.31
CA GLN A 224 -0.24 -11.81 -8.07
C GLN A 224 -1.05 -11.91 -9.37
N THR A 225 -2.17 -12.65 -9.34
CA THR A 225 -3.15 -12.68 -10.44
C THR A 225 -4.31 -11.74 -10.13
N VAL A 226 -5.12 -11.42 -11.16
CA VAL A 226 -6.34 -10.60 -10.98
C VAL A 226 -7.28 -11.24 -9.96
N SER A 227 -7.60 -12.53 -10.10
CA SER A 227 -8.48 -13.25 -9.16
C SER A 227 -7.91 -13.24 -7.73
N ASN A 228 -6.61 -13.53 -7.56
CA ASN A 228 -5.98 -13.48 -6.23
C ASN A 228 -5.99 -12.07 -5.61
N PHE A 229 -6.02 -11.03 -6.43
CA PHE A 229 -6.11 -9.64 -5.97
C PHE A 229 -7.54 -9.27 -5.57
N THR A 230 -8.52 -9.52 -6.43
CA THR A 230 -9.91 -9.09 -6.22
C THR A 230 -10.63 -9.93 -5.18
N GLU A 231 -10.31 -11.22 -5.06
CA GLU A 231 -10.93 -12.15 -4.12
C GLU A 231 -10.22 -12.22 -2.75
N ALA A 232 -9.02 -11.62 -2.61
CA ALA A 232 -8.27 -11.64 -1.36
C ALA A 232 -9.05 -10.99 -0.21
N PRO A 233 -8.70 -11.23 1.07
CA PRO A 233 -9.21 -10.45 2.18
C PRO A 233 -9.01 -8.96 1.94
N LEU A 234 -10.00 -8.14 2.30
CA LEU A 234 -9.86 -6.70 2.22
C LEU A 234 -8.89 -6.23 3.28
N VAL A 235 -7.84 -5.49 2.90
CA VAL A 235 -6.82 -5.00 3.82
C VAL A 235 -6.88 -3.48 3.94
N TYR A 236 -6.53 -2.97 5.13
CA TYR A 236 -6.53 -1.54 5.45
C TYR A 236 -5.12 -1.00 5.61
N GLY A 237 -4.97 0.33 5.61
CA GLY A 237 -3.68 1.00 5.75
C GLY A 237 -2.88 0.55 6.97
N GLU A 238 -3.56 0.20 8.06
CA GLU A 238 -2.94 -0.26 9.30
C GLU A 238 -2.11 -1.54 9.14
N ILE A 239 -2.46 -2.42 8.19
CA ILE A 239 -1.68 -3.64 7.93
C ILE A 239 -0.24 -3.33 7.52
N PHE A 240 -0.04 -2.20 6.84
CA PHE A 240 1.28 -1.72 6.41
C PHE A 240 2.11 -1.19 7.58
N LYS A 241 1.49 -0.51 8.57
CA LYS A 241 2.15 -0.10 9.83
C LYS A 241 2.64 -1.32 10.61
N HIS A 242 1.81 -2.37 10.64
CA HIS A 242 2.13 -3.62 11.33
C HIS A 242 3.02 -4.55 10.50
N LYS A 243 3.20 -4.33 9.20
CA LYS A 243 3.96 -5.17 8.26
C LYS A 243 3.52 -6.63 8.32
N ILE A 244 2.23 -6.87 8.22
CA ILE A 244 1.59 -8.19 8.26
C ILE A 244 1.06 -8.55 6.88
N VAL A 245 1.25 -9.80 6.46
CA VAL A 245 0.69 -10.37 5.23
C VAL A 245 -0.31 -11.45 5.60
N PRO A 246 -1.62 -11.31 5.29
CA PRO A 246 -2.57 -12.41 5.41
C PRO A 246 -2.20 -13.54 4.44
N LEU A 247 -2.07 -14.76 4.97
CA LEU A 247 -1.76 -15.95 4.18
C LEU A 247 -2.98 -16.85 3.99
N PHE A 248 -3.77 -17.02 5.06
CA PHE A 248 -4.96 -17.86 5.06
C PHE A 248 -6.01 -17.30 6.07
N PRO A 249 -7.30 -17.33 5.73
CA PRO A 249 -7.89 -17.74 4.44
C PRO A 249 -7.41 -16.86 3.26
N LYS A 250 -7.25 -17.47 2.08
CA LYS A 250 -6.77 -16.74 0.88
C LYS A 250 -7.83 -15.82 0.28
N ARG A 251 -9.12 -16.17 0.46
CA ARG A 251 -10.26 -15.43 -0.07
C ARG A 251 -10.97 -14.63 1.02
N MET A 252 -11.54 -13.51 0.63
CA MET A 252 -12.39 -12.68 1.50
C MET A 252 -13.66 -13.44 1.86
N ASN A 253 -14.32 -14.05 0.87
CA ASN A 253 -15.56 -14.78 1.05
C ASN A 253 -15.27 -16.22 1.49
N ILE A 254 -15.73 -16.59 2.68
CA ILE A 254 -15.53 -17.89 3.32
C ILE A 254 -16.89 -18.55 3.52
N ILE A 255 -17.04 -19.79 3.06
CA ILE A 255 -18.21 -20.63 3.38
C ILE A 255 -17.74 -21.73 4.33
N THR A 256 -18.42 -21.87 5.46
CA THR A 256 -18.10 -22.88 6.48
C THR A 256 -19.37 -23.40 7.13
N LYS A 257 -19.28 -24.56 7.78
CA LYS A 257 -20.38 -25.11 8.58
C LYS A 257 -20.29 -24.70 10.04
N LYS A 258 -21.43 -24.72 10.73
CA LYS A 258 -21.48 -24.57 12.19
C LYS A 258 -20.53 -25.58 12.86
N GLN A 259 -19.76 -25.12 13.86
CA GLN A 259 -18.73 -25.89 14.57
C GLN A 259 -17.51 -26.34 13.73
N GLN A 260 -17.47 -26.07 12.44
CA GLN A 260 -16.29 -26.32 11.63
C GLN A 260 -15.18 -25.34 11.98
N VAL A 261 -13.93 -25.83 11.95
CA VAL A 261 -12.75 -25.03 12.26
C VAL A 261 -12.36 -24.18 11.06
N VAL A 262 -12.26 -22.87 11.27
CA VAL A 262 -11.63 -21.96 10.33
C VAL A 262 -10.23 -21.63 10.85
N ASN A 263 -9.21 -21.91 10.04
CA ASN A 263 -7.82 -21.60 10.35
C ASN A 263 -7.47 -20.21 9.81
N PHE A 264 -6.65 -19.48 10.56
CA PHE A 264 -6.07 -18.20 10.13
C PHE A 264 -4.56 -18.28 10.21
N SER A 265 -3.87 -17.75 9.21
CA SER A 265 -2.42 -17.61 9.26
C SER A 265 -1.99 -16.28 8.65
N LEU A 266 -1.00 -15.66 9.28
CA LEU A 266 -0.46 -14.36 8.93
C LEU A 266 1.06 -14.46 8.93
N LYS A 267 1.73 -13.83 7.95
CA LYS A 267 3.18 -13.66 7.95
C LYS A 267 3.53 -12.29 8.51
N SER A 268 4.36 -12.26 9.52
CA SER A 268 4.93 -11.03 10.04
C SER A 268 6.26 -10.72 9.35
N LEU A 269 6.41 -9.50 8.85
CA LEU A 269 7.64 -9.00 8.22
C LEU A 269 8.51 -8.20 9.20
N LYS A 270 8.06 -8.06 10.45
CA LYS A 270 8.81 -7.51 11.58
C LYS A 270 8.41 -8.24 12.87
N ASP A 271 9.11 -7.99 13.96
CA ASP A 271 8.67 -8.54 15.26
C ASP A 271 7.32 -7.95 15.68
N ASN A 272 6.33 -8.81 15.84
CA ASN A 272 4.99 -8.54 16.34
C ASN A 272 4.62 -9.52 17.49
N SER A 273 5.57 -10.13 18.14
CA SER A 273 5.36 -11.16 19.17
C SER A 273 4.54 -10.65 20.36
N SER A 274 4.76 -9.39 20.75
CA SER A 274 4.04 -8.72 21.84
C SER A 274 2.64 -8.24 21.48
N LYS A 275 2.27 -8.24 20.19
CA LYS A 275 1.01 -7.67 19.72
C LYS A 275 -0.19 -8.58 20.01
N LYS A 276 -1.31 -7.97 20.43
CA LYS A 276 -2.57 -8.69 20.65
C LYS A 276 -3.30 -8.88 19.34
N ILE A 277 -3.61 -10.14 19.00
CA ILE A 277 -4.41 -10.49 17.82
C ILE A 277 -5.81 -10.83 18.27
N THR A 278 -6.82 -10.27 17.62
CA THR A 278 -8.23 -10.54 17.91
C THR A 278 -9.04 -10.62 16.61
N LEU A 279 -10.11 -11.41 16.64
CA LEU A 279 -11.20 -11.36 15.66
C LEU A 279 -12.39 -10.66 16.31
N VAL A 280 -13.04 -9.77 15.56
CA VAL A 280 -14.24 -9.06 15.98
C VAL A 280 -15.27 -9.02 14.85
N TYR A 281 -16.52 -8.76 15.19
CA TYR A 281 -17.58 -8.42 14.24
C TYR A 281 -18.51 -7.39 14.86
N PHE A 282 -19.23 -6.63 14.04
CA PHE A 282 -20.26 -5.71 14.50
C PHE A 282 -21.61 -6.42 14.57
N SER A 283 -22.38 -6.19 15.63
CA SER A 283 -23.76 -6.62 15.82
C SER A 283 -24.59 -5.37 16.10
N GLY A 284 -25.14 -4.73 15.08
CA GLY A 284 -25.56 -3.35 15.15
C GLY A 284 -24.32 -2.47 15.41
N ASP A 285 -24.40 -1.57 16.36
CA ASP A 285 -23.27 -0.69 16.75
C ASP A 285 -22.29 -1.34 17.72
N ASP A 286 -22.61 -2.53 18.24
CA ASP A 286 -21.77 -3.25 19.20
C ASP A 286 -20.64 -3.99 18.55
N LEU A 287 -19.39 -3.68 18.96
CA LEU A 287 -18.22 -4.46 18.55
C LEU A 287 -18.07 -5.69 19.46
N ARG A 288 -18.27 -6.87 18.89
CA ARG A 288 -18.18 -8.15 19.59
C ARG A 288 -16.89 -8.89 19.29
N GLN A 289 -16.17 -9.29 20.34
CA GLN A 289 -14.93 -10.06 20.19
C GLN A 289 -15.25 -11.56 20.10
N LEU A 290 -14.59 -12.23 19.15
CA LEU A 290 -14.61 -13.67 18.97
C LEU A 290 -13.41 -14.29 19.72
N LYS A 291 -13.68 -15.30 20.57
CA LYS A 291 -12.64 -15.99 21.33
C LYS A 291 -11.88 -16.95 20.43
N ILE A 292 -10.76 -16.50 19.87
CA ILE A 292 -9.82 -17.33 19.12
C ILE A 292 -9.13 -18.34 20.03
N TYR A 293 -8.67 -19.45 19.46
CA TYR A 293 -7.94 -20.49 20.20
C TYR A 293 -6.78 -21.03 19.36
N ASP A 294 -5.90 -21.81 20.00
CA ASP A 294 -4.69 -22.39 19.38
C ASP A 294 -3.80 -21.32 18.73
N LEU A 295 -3.62 -20.17 19.44
CA LEU A 295 -2.76 -19.10 18.97
C LEU A 295 -1.30 -19.51 19.10
N LYS A 296 -0.62 -19.66 17.95
CA LYS A 296 0.81 -19.97 17.85
C LYS A 296 1.51 -18.78 17.20
N LYS A 297 2.57 -18.31 17.82
CA LYS A 297 3.41 -17.23 17.31
C LYS A 297 4.84 -17.76 17.19
N ASN A 298 5.28 -17.99 15.97
CA ASN A 298 6.68 -18.23 15.65
C ASN A 298 7.22 -16.96 15.01
N ASN A 299 8.52 -16.72 15.02
CA ASN A 299 9.19 -15.47 14.59
C ASN A 299 8.53 -14.70 13.44
N THR A 300 8.06 -15.40 12.41
CA THR A 300 7.45 -14.79 11.23
C THR A 300 6.03 -15.26 10.94
N LEU A 301 5.54 -16.29 11.64
CA LEU A 301 4.23 -16.89 11.37
C LEU A 301 3.34 -16.81 12.61
N LEU A 302 2.12 -16.28 12.40
CA LEU A 302 1.08 -16.16 13.39
C LEU A 302 -0.10 -17.02 12.93
N CYS A 303 -0.46 -18.06 13.69
CA CYS A 303 -1.56 -18.96 13.37
C CYS A 303 -2.55 -19.01 14.52
N PHE A 304 -3.83 -19.06 14.20
CA PHE A 304 -4.90 -19.27 15.19
C PHE A 304 -6.13 -19.88 14.52
N LYS A 305 -7.08 -20.30 15.35
CA LYS A 305 -8.30 -20.97 14.91
C LYS A 305 -9.55 -20.32 15.50
N TYR A 306 -10.66 -20.44 14.76
CA TYR A 306 -11.98 -20.07 15.24
C TYR A 306 -13.06 -21.08 14.79
N LYS A 307 -14.12 -21.25 15.59
CA LYS A 307 -15.32 -22.04 15.25
C LYS A 307 -16.57 -21.20 15.42
N PHE A 308 -17.35 -21.07 14.38
CA PHE A 308 -18.64 -20.38 14.43
C PHE A 308 -19.70 -21.25 15.10
N LYS A 309 -20.34 -20.73 16.15
CA LYS A 309 -21.34 -21.48 16.93
C LYS A 309 -22.75 -21.40 16.36
N ARG A 310 -23.04 -20.37 15.55
CA ARG A 310 -24.37 -20.09 14.98
C ARG A 310 -24.26 -19.87 13.49
N LYS A 311 -25.30 -20.29 12.74
CA LYS A 311 -25.44 -19.95 11.33
C LYS A 311 -25.70 -18.47 11.14
N GLY A 312 -25.34 -17.94 9.97
CA GLY A 312 -25.51 -16.53 9.63
C GLY A 312 -24.41 -16.02 8.72
N ASN A 313 -24.48 -14.75 8.39
CA ASN A 313 -23.44 -14.01 7.67
C ASN A 313 -22.71 -13.10 8.66
N TYR A 314 -21.38 -13.05 8.55
CA TYR A 314 -20.53 -12.30 9.47
C TYR A 314 -19.48 -11.53 8.69
N ASP A 315 -19.37 -10.24 8.93
CA ASP A 315 -18.22 -9.44 8.53
C ASP A 315 -17.20 -9.50 9.66
N ILE A 316 -16.17 -10.32 9.46
CA ILE A 316 -15.16 -10.60 10.47
C ILE A 316 -13.95 -9.68 10.24
N HIS A 317 -13.64 -8.89 11.24
CA HIS A 317 -12.50 -7.99 11.22
C HIS A 317 -11.35 -8.58 12.04
N LEU A 318 -10.20 -8.72 11.40
CA LEU A 318 -8.95 -9.07 12.05
C LEU A 318 -8.32 -7.81 12.62
N LYS A 319 -8.01 -7.81 13.92
CA LYS A 319 -7.36 -6.69 14.61
C LYS A 319 -5.99 -7.07 15.14
N ILE A 320 -5.11 -6.08 15.11
CA ILE A 320 -3.85 -6.09 15.87
C ILE A 320 -3.90 -4.88 16.82
N ASP A 321 -3.83 -5.16 18.11
CA ASP A 321 -4.09 -4.20 19.19
C ASP A 321 -5.47 -3.54 18.97
N THR A 322 -5.53 -2.24 18.75
CA THR A 322 -6.75 -1.48 18.46
C THR A 322 -7.10 -1.40 16.97
N ASN A 323 -6.17 -1.73 16.07
CA ASN A 323 -6.29 -1.47 14.63
C ASN A 323 -6.95 -2.63 13.89
N ILE A 324 -7.99 -2.36 13.11
CA ILE A 324 -8.50 -3.30 12.11
C ILE A 324 -7.51 -3.32 10.93
N ILE A 325 -7.02 -4.51 10.58
CA ILE A 325 -6.02 -4.70 9.52
C ILE A 325 -6.57 -5.44 8.30
N ALA A 326 -7.59 -6.28 8.47
CA ALA A 326 -8.22 -7.00 7.36
C ALA A 326 -9.67 -7.37 7.69
N THR A 327 -10.48 -7.57 6.63
CA THR A 327 -11.87 -8.04 6.73
C THR A 327 -12.08 -9.28 5.88
N TYR A 328 -12.87 -10.20 6.42
CA TYR A 328 -13.40 -11.41 5.77
C TYR A 328 -14.91 -11.42 5.88
N VAL A 329 -15.59 -11.93 4.87
CA VAL A 329 -17.04 -12.18 4.85
C VAL A 329 -17.27 -13.68 5.01
N VAL A 330 -17.95 -14.09 6.07
CA VAL A 330 -18.11 -15.52 6.41
C VAL A 330 -19.58 -15.90 6.38
N LYS A 331 -19.95 -16.83 5.51
CA LYS A 331 -21.27 -17.47 5.49
C LYS A 331 -21.18 -18.81 6.23
N VAL A 332 -21.90 -18.91 7.35
CA VAL A 332 -21.99 -20.13 8.16
C VAL A 332 -23.29 -20.84 7.86
N THR A 333 -23.18 -22.07 7.39
CA THR A 333 -24.33 -22.97 7.10
C THR A 333 -24.51 -24.01 8.21
N ASP A 334 -25.54 -24.83 8.12
CA ASP A 334 -25.75 -25.95 9.03
C ASP A 334 -24.74 -27.08 8.79
#